data_73271384d3bb0cc9dcaa982715e32bd6
#
_entry.id   73271384d3bb0cc9dcaa982715e32bd6
#
_cell.length_a   1.000
_cell.length_b   1.000
_cell.length_c   1.000
_cell.angle_alpha   90.00
_cell.angle_beta   90.00
_cell.angle_gamma   90.00
#
_symmetry.space_group_name_H-M   'P 1'
#
loop_
_entity.id
_entity.type
_entity.pdbx_description
1 polymer ?
#
loop_
_entity_poly.entity_id
_entity_poly.type
_entity_poly.pdbx_seq_one_letter_code
_entity_poly.pdbx_strand_id
1 'polypeptide(L)'
;NLKYTHFYISFYCDEFKFSRVKKSNPEHNFFSYKVGAQLSGWPLKDINLTAEFTRTNVANYQHPYNILSYRSNDYLLGHYLGDNAQEIYIRLGYKPVRSLNLMVEYIGATKYNQYIYSRSSSVFMTKKPFAEKIWSNDEVKFTAIYEVVNNAYATFEFAWNNAQGYTPSSDPIVEEVRLNAQGYLNRFTPSFLQGQNLTAKIGFSFYF
;
A
#
# COMPACT_ATOMS: atom_id res chain seq x y z
N ASN A 1 6.96 -19.28 21.64
CA ASN A 1 6.84 -19.63 20.22
C ASN A 1 5.41 -20.05 19.92
N LEU A 2 4.67 -19.21 19.20
CA LEU A 2 3.39 -19.63 18.63
C LEU A 2 3.69 -20.52 17.42
N LYS A 3 3.36 -21.80 17.55
CA LYS A 3 3.55 -22.78 16.48
C LYS A 3 2.76 -22.33 15.25
N TYR A 4 3.36 -22.43 14.06
CA TYR A 4 2.75 -22.06 12.77
C TYR A 4 2.54 -20.57 12.53
N THR A 5 2.94 -19.67 13.43
CA THR A 5 2.68 -18.24 13.33
C THR A 5 3.99 -17.47 13.31
N HIS A 6 4.10 -16.49 12.41
CA HIS A 6 5.17 -15.51 12.34
C HIS A 6 4.58 -14.10 12.42
N PHE A 7 5.07 -13.29 13.35
CA PHE A 7 4.75 -11.86 13.46
C PHE A 7 5.96 -11.04 13.09
N TYR A 8 5.73 -9.92 12.40
CA TYR A 8 6.79 -8.98 12.04
C TYR A 8 6.30 -7.54 12.08
N ILE A 9 7.25 -6.64 12.30
CA ILE A 9 7.05 -5.20 12.24
C ILE A 9 8.22 -4.57 11.52
N SER A 10 7.93 -3.63 10.61
CA SER A 10 8.90 -2.74 10.01
C SER A 10 8.56 -1.32 10.43
N PHE A 11 9.58 -0.56 10.79
CA PHE A 11 9.43 0.82 11.20
C PHE A 11 10.44 1.68 10.42
N TYR A 12 9.94 2.77 9.84
CA TYR A 12 10.74 3.80 9.20
C TYR A 12 10.48 5.14 9.89
N CYS A 13 11.55 5.84 10.26
CA CYS A 13 11.51 7.15 10.88
C CYS A 13 12.45 8.08 10.13
N ASP A 14 11.90 9.12 9.50
CA ASP A 14 12.68 10.14 8.82
C ASP A 14 13.21 11.18 9.82
N GLU A 15 12.30 11.76 10.61
CA GLU A 15 12.66 12.75 11.62
C GLU A 15 11.94 12.48 12.95
N PHE A 16 12.71 12.39 14.04
CA PHE A 16 12.19 12.21 15.39
C PHE A 16 12.73 13.28 16.35
N LYS A 17 11.82 14.00 17.02
CA LYS A 17 12.16 14.95 18.08
C LYS A 17 11.38 14.64 19.37
N PHE A 18 12.07 14.48 20.47
CA PHE A 18 11.44 14.22 21.78
C PHE A 18 10.48 15.33 22.21
N SER A 19 10.76 16.59 21.85
CA SER A 19 9.87 17.71 22.14
C SER A 19 8.49 17.56 21.51
N ARG A 20 8.37 16.87 20.37
CA ARG A 20 7.12 16.59 19.66
C ARG A 20 6.28 15.48 20.31
N VAL A 21 6.83 14.75 21.28
CA VAL A 21 6.08 13.73 22.05
C VAL A 21 5.22 14.39 23.13
N LYS A 22 5.54 15.61 23.55
CA LYS A 22 4.78 16.33 24.57
C LYS A 22 3.42 16.76 24.01
N LYS A 23 2.35 16.53 24.79
CA LYS A 23 0.97 16.92 24.44
C LYS A 23 0.78 18.41 24.11
N SER A 24 1.65 19.28 24.64
CA SER A 24 1.63 20.74 24.40
C SER A 24 2.26 21.14 23.07
N ASN A 25 2.97 20.23 22.38
CA ASN A 25 3.56 20.54 21.08
C ASN A 25 2.60 20.07 19.96
N PRO A 26 2.09 20.95 19.09
CA PRO A 26 1.23 20.57 17.98
C PRO A 26 1.98 19.90 16.82
N GLU A 27 3.31 19.90 16.82
CA GLU A 27 4.12 19.29 15.78
C GLU A 27 4.10 17.76 15.86
N HIS A 28 4.22 17.08 14.73
CA HIS A 28 4.24 15.63 14.61
C HIS A 28 5.62 15.11 14.23
N ASN A 29 5.95 13.91 14.72
CA ASN A 29 7.07 13.13 14.21
C ASN A 29 6.67 12.39 12.94
N PHE A 30 7.62 12.23 12.03
CA PHE A 30 7.39 11.56 10.75
C PHE A 30 7.87 10.12 10.81
N PHE A 31 6.93 9.19 10.81
CA PHE A 31 7.26 7.77 10.78
C PHE A 31 6.21 6.97 10.02
N SER A 32 6.66 5.85 9.47
CA SER A 32 5.84 4.84 8.83
C SER A 32 6.04 3.51 9.51
N TYR A 33 5.05 2.66 9.44
CA TYR A 33 5.18 1.30 9.94
C TYR A 33 4.37 0.32 9.10
N LYS A 34 4.85 -0.92 9.09
CA LYS A 34 4.13 -2.09 8.61
C LYS A 34 4.10 -3.10 9.75
N VAL A 35 2.93 -3.63 10.06
CA VAL A 35 2.76 -4.78 10.95
C VAL A 35 2.15 -5.91 10.16
N GLY A 36 2.62 -7.13 10.40
CA GLY A 36 2.11 -8.28 9.70
C GLY A 36 2.14 -9.56 10.54
N ALA A 37 1.29 -10.46 10.13
CA ALA A 37 1.21 -11.81 10.67
C ALA A 37 1.08 -12.82 9.54
N GLN A 38 1.76 -13.94 9.69
CA GLN A 38 1.66 -15.08 8.78
C GLN A 38 1.33 -16.34 9.58
N LEU A 39 0.35 -17.09 9.10
CA LEU A 39 -0.05 -18.39 9.62
C LEU A 39 0.14 -19.43 8.52
N SER A 40 0.85 -20.54 8.81
CA SER A 40 1.16 -21.57 7.84
C SER A 40 0.85 -22.97 8.40
N GLY A 41 0.10 -23.78 7.64
CA GLY A 41 -0.17 -25.17 7.99
C GLY A 41 -1.14 -25.38 9.17
N TRP A 42 -1.99 -24.41 9.49
CA TRP A 42 -3.06 -24.51 10.48
C TRP A 42 -4.24 -23.60 10.07
N PRO A 43 -5.51 -24.00 10.23
CA PRO A 43 -6.02 -25.29 10.73
C PRO A 43 -5.86 -26.46 9.74
N LEU A 44 -5.60 -26.18 8.47
CA LEU A 44 -5.35 -27.19 7.43
C LEU A 44 -3.88 -27.18 7.02
N LYS A 45 -3.33 -28.37 6.73
CA LYS A 45 -1.90 -28.62 6.51
C LYS A 45 -1.29 -27.77 5.40
N ASP A 46 -2.00 -27.48 4.34
CA ASP A 46 -1.47 -26.82 3.13
C ASP A 46 -2.04 -25.42 2.92
N ILE A 47 -2.48 -24.76 4.00
CA ILE A 47 -2.94 -23.39 4.04
C ILE A 47 -1.82 -22.44 4.47
N ASN A 48 -1.79 -21.26 3.83
CA ASN A 48 -0.96 -20.13 4.22
C ASN A 48 -1.83 -18.86 4.22
N LEU A 49 -1.90 -18.17 5.35
CA LEU A 49 -2.58 -16.89 5.50
C LEU A 49 -1.56 -15.82 5.86
N THR A 50 -1.53 -14.73 5.12
CA THR A 50 -0.75 -13.53 5.43
C THR A 50 -1.71 -12.36 5.58
N ALA A 51 -1.53 -11.56 6.63
CA ALA A 51 -2.25 -10.29 6.81
C ALA A 51 -1.24 -9.20 7.19
N GLU A 52 -1.29 -8.06 6.49
CA GLU A 52 -0.43 -6.90 6.71
C GLU A 52 -1.25 -5.61 6.80
N PHE A 53 -0.83 -4.71 7.65
CA PHE A 53 -1.28 -3.34 7.67
C PHE A 53 -0.08 -2.40 7.56
N THR A 54 -0.11 -1.52 6.57
CA THR A 54 0.91 -0.49 6.34
C THR A 54 0.31 0.88 6.54
N ARG A 55 1.06 1.76 7.20
CA ARG A 55 0.69 3.16 7.38
C ARG A 55 1.90 4.04 7.19
N THR A 56 1.79 5.01 6.27
CA THR A 56 2.83 6.00 6.00
C THR A 56 2.35 7.38 6.40
N ASN A 57 3.10 8.09 7.21
CA ASN A 57 2.73 9.44 7.66
C ASN A 57 3.02 10.49 6.59
N VAL A 58 2.58 11.73 6.83
CA VAL A 58 2.88 12.88 5.95
C VAL A 58 4.39 13.11 5.87
N ALA A 59 4.88 13.52 4.71
CA ALA A 59 6.27 13.90 4.43
C ALA A 59 7.36 12.88 4.79
N ASN A 60 7.00 11.63 4.99
CA ASN A 60 7.94 10.62 5.45
C ASN A 60 9.03 10.27 4.42
N TYR A 61 8.77 10.54 3.14
CA TYR A 61 9.69 10.29 2.01
C TYR A 61 10.06 11.58 1.27
N GLN A 62 9.70 12.75 1.82
CA GLN A 62 9.98 14.06 1.23
C GLN A 62 11.12 14.76 1.97
N HIS A 63 11.83 15.62 1.24
CA HIS A 63 12.83 16.50 1.83
C HIS A 63 12.68 17.91 1.20
N PRO A 64 12.97 19.01 1.94
CA PRO A 64 12.91 20.37 1.40
C PRO A 64 13.76 20.57 0.15
N TYR A 65 14.86 19.83 0.04
CA TYR A 65 15.66 19.71 -1.17
C TYR A 65 15.30 18.43 -1.88
N ASN A 66 14.70 18.52 -3.06
CA ASN A 66 14.13 17.39 -3.78
C ASN A 66 15.16 16.27 -4.07
N ILE A 67 16.42 16.64 -4.27
CA ILE A 67 17.54 15.69 -4.49
C ILE A 67 17.81 14.77 -3.29
N LEU A 68 17.38 15.18 -2.09
CA LEU A 68 17.52 14.40 -0.84
C LEU A 68 16.25 13.62 -0.49
N SER A 69 15.20 13.71 -1.30
CA SER A 69 14.00 12.89 -1.12
C SER A 69 14.32 11.41 -1.31
N TYR A 70 13.58 10.54 -0.60
CA TYR A 70 13.81 9.09 -0.61
C TYR A 70 13.35 8.45 -1.94
N ARG A 71 14.07 8.82 -3.03
CA ARG A 71 13.81 8.40 -4.41
C ARG A 71 15.11 8.03 -5.13
N SER A 72 15.00 7.13 -6.10
CA SER A 72 16.05 6.86 -7.09
C SER A 72 15.46 7.15 -8.47
N ASN A 73 15.96 8.22 -9.12
CA ASN A 73 15.33 8.81 -10.30
C ASN A 73 13.85 9.12 -10.01
N ASP A 74 12.92 8.58 -10.77
CA ASP A 74 11.47 8.77 -10.60
C ASP A 74 10.82 7.74 -9.66
N TYR A 75 11.60 6.76 -9.15
CA TYR A 75 11.09 5.68 -8.31
C TYR A 75 11.21 6.01 -6.84
N LEU A 76 10.09 5.91 -6.11
CA LEU A 76 10.07 6.00 -4.66
C LEU A 76 10.71 4.75 -4.05
N LEU A 77 11.70 4.92 -3.16
CA LEU A 77 12.39 3.83 -2.47
C LEU A 77 11.61 3.32 -1.25
N GLY A 78 10.57 4.04 -0.83
CA GLY A 78 9.68 3.67 0.27
C GLY A 78 8.47 2.86 -0.19
N HIS A 79 7.38 2.96 0.57
CA HIS A 79 6.12 2.31 0.21
C HIS A 79 5.54 2.91 -1.09
N TYR A 80 5.04 2.06 -1.99
CA TYR A 80 4.59 2.47 -3.34
C TYR A 80 3.48 3.54 -3.33
N LEU A 81 2.63 3.56 -2.29
CA LEU A 81 1.62 4.61 -2.10
C LEU A 81 2.23 5.97 -1.72
N GLY A 82 3.50 6.01 -1.30
CA GLY A 82 4.15 7.23 -0.82
C GLY A 82 3.60 7.69 0.53
N ASP A 83 3.68 8.99 0.75
CA ASP A 83 3.28 9.63 2.01
C ASP A 83 1.77 9.66 2.20
N ASN A 84 1.37 9.78 3.48
CA ASN A 84 0.00 9.96 3.94
C ASN A 84 -0.96 8.93 3.35
N ALA A 85 -0.62 7.66 3.53
CA ALA A 85 -1.35 6.53 2.96
C ALA A 85 -1.51 5.38 3.95
N GLN A 86 -2.48 4.52 3.69
CA GLN A 86 -2.73 3.28 4.42
C GLN A 86 -3.01 2.15 3.45
N GLU A 87 -2.61 0.94 3.83
CA GLU A 87 -2.88 -0.27 3.07
C GLU A 87 -3.20 -1.43 4.01
N ILE A 88 -4.19 -2.20 3.64
CA ILE A 88 -4.47 -3.53 4.17
C ILE A 88 -4.16 -4.53 3.07
N TYR A 89 -3.34 -5.53 3.37
CA TYR A 89 -3.05 -6.64 2.49
C TYR A 89 -3.41 -7.95 3.18
N ILE A 90 -4.21 -8.79 2.51
CA ILE A 90 -4.56 -10.13 2.99
C ILE A 90 -4.34 -11.12 1.84
N ARG A 91 -3.66 -12.22 2.12
CA ARG A 91 -3.42 -13.29 1.16
C ARG A 91 -3.72 -14.63 1.80
N LEU A 92 -4.58 -15.41 1.15
CA LEU A 92 -4.85 -16.79 1.46
C LEU A 92 -4.30 -17.67 0.34
N GLY A 93 -3.36 -18.54 0.66
CA GLY A 93 -2.83 -19.57 -0.23
C GLY A 93 -3.29 -20.94 0.21
N TYR A 94 -3.66 -21.80 -0.72
CA TYR A 94 -4.04 -23.19 -0.47
C TYR A 94 -3.47 -24.10 -1.54
N LYS A 95 -2.81 -25.19 -1.13
CA LYS A 95 -2.19 -26.17 -2.02
C LYS A 95 -2.85 -27.56 -1.81
N PRO A 96 -4.05 -27.80 -2.40
CA PRO A 96 -4.81 -29.03 -2.16
C PRO A 96 -4.08 -30.29 -2.63
N VAL A 97 -3.30 -30.17 -3.71
CA VAL A 97 -2.45 -31.23 -4.26
C VAL A 97 -1.11 -30.63 -4.70
N ARG A 98 -0.09 -31.49 -4.88
CA ARG A 98 1.26 -31.04 -5.21
C ARG A 98 1.33 -30.14 -6.45
N SER A 99 0.53 -30.44 -7.47
CA SER A 99 0.53 -29.74 -8.75
C SER A 99 -0.37 -28.49 -8.79
N LEU A 100 -1.21 -28.22 -7.79
CA LEU A 100 -2.16 -27.10 -7.81
C LEU A 100 -1.92 -26.15 -6.65
N ASN A 101 -1.69 -24.88 -6.98
CA ASN A 101 -1.59 -23.78 -6.01
C ASN A 101 -2.69 -22.75 -6.29
N LEU A 102 -3.52 -22.50 -5.30
CA LEU A 102 -4.62 -21.52 -5.33
C LEU A 102 -4.30 -20.37 -4.40
N MET A 103 -4.53 -19.14 -4.83
CA MET A 103 -4.29 -17.94 -4.04
C MET A 103 -5.46 -16.96 -4.20
N VAL A 104 -5.88 -16.37 -3.09
CA VAL A 104 -6.78 -15.22 -3.06
C VAL A 104 -6.05 -14.09 -2.35
N GLU A 105 -6.02 -12.91 -2.96
CA GLU A 105 -5.38 -11.71 -2.41
C GLU A 105 -6.40 -10.58 -2.35
N TYR A 106 -6.36 -9.81 -1.27
CA TYR A 106 -7.09 -8.56 -1.11
C TYR A 106 -6.12 -7.44 -0.81
N ILE A 107 -6.25 -6.32 -1.50
CA ILE A 107 -5.52 -5.07 -1.27
C ILE A 107 -6.54 -3.96 -1.12
N GLY A 108 -6.59 -3.36 0.07
CA GLY A 108 -7.36 -2.14 0.33
C GLY A 108 -6.41 -0.97 0.55
N ALA A 109 -6.23 -0.12 -0.45
CA ALA A 109 -5.31 1.00 -0.44
C ALA A 109 -6.07 2.33 -0.35
N THR A 110 -5.59 3.25 0.50
CA THR A 110 -6.17 4.59 0.64
C THR A 110 -5.07 5.63 0.74
N LYS A 111 -5.23 6.70 -0.03
CA LYS A 111 -4.37 7.87 0.01
C LYS A 111 -5.15 9.08 0.53
N TYR A 112 -4.46 9.87 1.33
CA TYR A 112 -5.01 11.09 1.94
C TYR A 112 -4.34 12.33 1.37
N ASN A 113 -4.79 13.52 1.80
CA ASN A 113 -4.26 14.80 1.30
C ASN A 113 -2.74 14.79 1.19
N GLN A 114 -2.26 15.37 0.11
CA GLN A 114 -0.85 15.59 -0.10
C GLN A 114 -0.43 16.93 0.46
N TYR A 115 0.70 16.97 1.13
CA TYR A 115 1.33 18.17 1.65
C TYR A 115 2.72 18.31 1.06
N ILE A 116 3.07 19.57 0.67
CA ILE A 116 4.46 19.86 0.27
C ILE A 116 5.27 20.13 1.53
N TYR A 117 6.38 19.45 1.67
CA TYR A 117 7.34 19.75 2.73
C TYR A 117 8.08 21.06 2.43
N SER A 118 7.70 22.13 3.10
CA SER A 118 8.35 23.43 2.96
C SER A 118 9.16 23.76 4.22
N ARG A 119 10.44 24.10 4.03
CA ARG A 119 11.37 24.44 5.11
C ARG A 119 10.96 25.70 5.88
N SER A 120 10.20 26.61 5.26
CA SER A 120 9.82 27.88 5.86
C SER A 120 8.51 27.83 6.65
N SER A 121 7.82 26.71 6.67
CA SER A 121 6.47 26.62 7.20
C SER A 121 6.41 25.72 8.43
N SER A 122 6.39 26.33 9.64
CA SER A 122 5.99 25.63 10.88
C SER A 122 4.57 25.05 10.78
N VAL A 123 3.73 25.61 9.92
CA VAL A 123 2.36 25.13 9.63
C VAL A 123 2.35 23.70 9.11
N PHE A 124 3.37 23.30 8.33
CA PHE A 124 3.49 21.94 7.82
C PHE A 124 3.54 20.90 8.95
N MET A 125 4.29 21.18 10.02
CA MET A 125 4.48 20.27 11.16
C MET A 125 3.21 20.03 11.99
N THR A 126 2.21 20.88 11.83
CA THR A 126 0.93 20.82 12.55
C THR A 126 -0.20 20.16 11.75
N LYS A 127 0.06 19.79 10.50
CA LYS A 127 -0.96 19.17 9.62
C LYS A 127 -1.33 17.78 10.13
N LYS A 128 -2.64 17.55 10.22
CA LYS A 128 -3.16 16.24 10.63
C LYS A 128 -2.93 15.21 9.52
N PRO A 129 -2.22 14.13 9.79
CA PRO A 129 -2.16 13.01 8.87
C PRO A 129 -3.55 12.36 8.76
N PHE A 130 -3.85 11.77 7.61
CA PHE A 130 -5.09 11.02 7.34
C PHE A 130 -6.38 11.84 7.51
N ALA A 131 -6.31 13.16 7.26
CA ALA A 131 -7.44 14.04 7.47
C ALA A 131 -8.55 13.82 6.45
N GLU A 132 -8.21 13.85 5.16
CA GLU A 132 -9.17 13.70 4.08
C GLU A 132 -8.66 12.74 3.02
N LYS A 133 -9.52 11.81 2.63
CA LYS A 133 -9.28 10.82 1.58
C LYS A 133 -9.31 11.50 0.22
N ILE A 134 -8.30 11.25 -0.61
CA ILE A 134 -8.21 11.75 -1.99
C ILE A 134 -8.30 10.64 -3.04
N TRP A 135 -7.88 9.42 -2.67
CA TRP A 135 -7.91 8.27 -3.56
C TRP A 135 -8.02 6.96 -2.79
N SER A 136 -8.65 5.96 -3.37
CA SER A 136 -8.60 4.58 -2.89
C SER A 136 -8.68 3.58 -4.01
N ASN A 137 -8.17 2.38 -3.74
CA ASN A 137 -8.35 1.20 -4.58
C ASN A 137 -8.61 -0.01 -3.69
N ASP A 138 -9.67 -0.75 -4.00
CA ASP A 138 -9.93 -2.07 -3.47
C ASP A 138 -9.71 -3.08 -4.59
N GLU A 139 -8.85 -4.07 -4.36
CA GLU A 139 -8.54 -5.13 -5.32
C GLU A 139 -8.73 -6.50 -4.68
N VAL A 140 -9.43 -7.39 -5.38
CA VAL A 140 -9.50 -8.82 -5.06
C VAL A 140 -8.95 -9.58 -6.25
N LYS A 141 -7.93 -10.41 -6.00
CA LYS A 141 -7.28 -11.22 -7.03
C LYS A 141 -7.32 -12.69 -6.66
N PHE A 142 -7.77 -13.51 -7.59
CA PHE A 142 -7.67 -14.97 -7.53
C PHE A 142 -6.62 -15.45 -8.52
N THR A 143 -5.73 -16.32 -8.08
CA THR A 143 -4.71 -16.94 -8.93
C THR A 143 -4.72 -18.45 -8.74
N ALA A 144 -4.77 -19.20 -9.84
CA ALA A 144 -4.58 -20.64 -9.86
C ALA A 144 -3.37 -20.97 -10.73
N ILE A 145 -2.42 -21.74 -10.17
CA ILE A 145 -1.24 -22.23 -10.88
C ILE A 145 -1.28 -23.75 -10.85
N TYR A 146 -1.31 -24.36 -12.03
CA TYR A 146 -1.34 -25.80 -12.18
C TYR A 146 -0.11 -26.30 -12.94
N GLU A 147 0.62 -27.23 -12.35
CA GLU A 147 1.73 -27.94 -12.99
C GLU A 147 1.16 -29.08 -13.86
N VAL A 148 1.10 -28.83 -15.15
CA VAL A 148 0.50 -29.76 -16.15
C VAL A 148 1.38 -30.98 -16.34
N VAL A 149 2.69 -30.76 -16.50
CA VAL A 149 3.76 -31.77 -16.51
C VAL A 149 4.98 -31.15 -15.82
N ASN A 150 5.99 -31.93 -15.51
CA ASN A 150 7.19 -31.43 -14.83
C ASN A 150 7.74 -30.18 -15.52
N ASN A 151 7.92 -29.10 -14.76
CA ASN A 151 8.43 -27.80 -15.22
C ASN A 151 7.53 -27.05 -16.23
N ALA A 152 6.28 -27.49 -16.47
CA ALA A 152 5.33 -26.77 -17.32
C ALA A 152 4.09 -26.39 -16.51
N TYR A 153 3.80 -25.08 -16.47
CA TYR A 153 2.74 -24.50 -15.64
C TYR A 153 1.72 -23.79 -16.48
N ALA A 154 0.44 -24.00 -16.17
CA ALA A 154 -0.67 -23.19 -16.60
C ALA A 154 -1.06 -22.26 -15.46
N THR A 155 -1.20 -20.97 -15.73
CA THR A 155 -1.63 -19.95 -14.77
C THR A 155 -2.93 -19.34 -15.23
N PHE A 156 -3.88 -19.24 -14.31
CA PHE A 156 -5.12 -18.47 -14.48
C PHE A 156 -5.16 -17.40 -13.39
N GLU A 157 -5.42 -16.16 -13.79
CA GLU A 157 -5.60 -15.03 -12.87
C GLU A 157 -6.90 -14.32 -13.21
N PHE A 158 -7.67 -14.02 -12.18
CA PHE A 158 -8.87 -13.20 -12.25
C PHE A 158 -8.77 -12.11 -11.18
N ALA A 159 -8.92 -10.85 -11.58
CA ALA A 159 -8.84 -9.72 -10.68
C ALA A 159 -10.04 -8.79 -10.87
N TRP A 160 -10.62 -8.37 -9.76
CA TRP A 160 -11.55 -7.25 -9.67
C TRP A 160 -10.87 -6.11 -8.94
N ASN A 161 -10.96 -4.91 -9.48
CA ASN A 161 -10.51 -3.70 -8.81
C ASN A 161 -11.56 -2.60 -8.87
N ASN A 162 -11.53 -1.71 -7.87
CA ASN A 162 -12.37 -0.52 -7.80
C ASN A 162 -11.55 0.69 -7.34
N ALA A 163 -11.06 1.47 -8.28
CA ALA A 163 -10.29 2.67 -8.02
C ALA A 163 -11.17 3.91 -8.05
N GLN A 164 -11.11 4.74 -6.99
CA GLN A 164 -11.94 5.93 -6.83
C GLN A 164 -11.10 7.14 -6.40
N GLY A 165 -11.46 8.31 -6.94
CA GLY A 165 -10.94 9.61 -6.49
C GLY A 165 -11.98 10.33 -5.63
N TYR A 166 -11.50 11.24 -4.77
CA TYR A 166 -12.33 12.04 -3.87
C TYR A 166 -11.88 13.51 -3.92
N THR A 167 -12.82 14.43 -3.82
CA THR A 167 -12.53 15.86 -3.71
C THR A 167 -12.44 16.22 -2.22
N PRO A 168 -11.27 16.65 -1.71
CA PRO A 168 -11.15 17.06 -0.32
C PRO A 168 -11.97 18.33 -0.05
N SER A 169 -12.56 18.44 1.15
CA SER A 169 -13.41 19.56 1.56
C SER A 169 -12.61 20.69 2.18
N SER A 170 -11.50 20.40 2.83
CA SER A 170 -10.72 21.38 3.54
C SER A 170 -9.88 22.26 2.62
N ASP A 171 -9.73 23.53 3.00
CA ASP A 171 -8.85 24.46 2.31
C ASP A 171 -7.38 24.10 2.58
N PRO A 172 -6.62 23.73 1.57
CA PRO A 172 -5.23 23.34 1.74
C PRO A 172 -4.33 24.55 1.77
N ILE A 173 -3.95 24.98 2.93
CA ILE A 173 -2.97 26.07 3.07
C ILE A 173 -1.59 25.68 2.50
N VAL A 174 -1.36 24.40 2.16
CA VAL A 174 -0.05 23.88 1.72
C VAL A 174 -0.18 22.69 0.74
N GLU A 175 -1.19 22.67 -0.10
CA GLU A 175 -1.28 21.68 -1.18
C GLU A 175 -0.69 22.25 -2.48
N GLU A 176 0.06 21.41 -3.18
CA GLU A 176 0.69 21.79 -4.44
C GLU A 176 -0.35 22.23 -5.48
N VAL A 177 -1.38 21.45 -5.64
CA VAL A 177 -2.55 21.73 -6.47
C VAL A 177 -3.72 20.90 -5.94
N ARG A 178 -4.79 21.56 -5.52
CA ARG A 178 -6.03 20.89 -5.19
C ARG A 178 -6.67 20.37 -6.46
N LEU A 179 -6.78 19.05 -6.54
CA LEU A 179 -7.49 18.41 -7.64
C LEU A 179 -8.91 18.04 -7.20
N ASN A 180 -9.81 17.92 -8.16
CA ASN A 180 -11.12 17.29 -7.95
C ASN A 180 -10.96 15.75 -7.93
N ALA A 181 -12.05 15.03 -7.66
CA ALA A 181 -12.06 13.58 -7.60
C ALA A 181 -11.46 12.93 -8.85
N GLN A 182 -11.84 13.41 -10.05
CA GLN A 182 -11.31 12.89 -11.32
C GLN A 182 -9.83 13.21 -11.50
N GLY A 183 -9.36 14.38 -11.05
CA GLY A 183 -7.96 14.75 -11.10
C GLY A 183 -7.07 13.84 -10.25
N TYR A 184 -7.51 13.51 -9.03
CA TYR A 184 -6.79 12.53 -8.18
C TYR A 184 -6.85 11.13 -8.76
N LEU A 185 -7.99 10.71 -9.32
CA LEU A 185 -8.12 9.42 -9.98
C LEU A 185 -7.13 9.30 -11.15
N ASN A 186 -7.04 10.32 -12.00
CA ASN A 186 -6.10 10.37 -13.14
C ASN A 186 -4.62 10.36 -12.69
N ARG A 187 -4.32 10.99 -11.55
CA ARG A 187 -2.95 11.05 -11.01
C ARG A 187 -2.44 9.71 -10.51
N PHE A 188 -3.31 8.89 -9.90
CA PHE A 188 -2.90 7.66 -9.22
C PHE A 188 -3.33 6.37 -9.93
N THR A 189 -4.17 6.46 -10.96
CA THR A 189 -4.70 5.29 -11.65
C THR A 189 -4.72 5.51 -13.16
N PRO A 190 -4.10 4.62 -13.96
CA PRO A 190 -4.24 4.62 -15.41
C PRO A 190 -5.72 4.59 -15.83
N SER A 191 -6.07 5.26 -16.91
CA SER A 191 -7.47 5.44 -17.34
C SER A 191 -8.23 4.12 -17.52
N PHE A 192 -7.56 3.08 -17.97
CA PHE A 192 -8.17 1.77 -18.20
C PHE A 192 -8.40 0.95 -16.91
N LEU A 193 -7.92 1.40 -15.75
CA LEU A 193 -8.13 0.79 -14.42
C LEU A 193 -8.99 1.67 -13.50
N GLN A 194 -9.55 2.77 -14.00
CA GLN A 194 -10.39 3.66 -13.19
C GLN A 194 -11.80 3.09 -13.01
N GLY A 195 -12.37 3.28 -11.82
CA GLY A 195 -13.66 2.72 -11.44
C GLY A 195 -13.60 1.20 -11.22
N GLN A 196 -14.66 0.52 -11.53
CA GLN A 196 -14.74 -0.94 -11.37
C GLN A 196 -14.29 -1.64 -12.64
N ASN A 197 -13.34 -2.54 -12.52
CA ASN A 197 -12.78 -3.31 -13.61
C ASN A 197 -12.65 -4.78 -13.25
N LEU A 198 -12.82 -5.64 -14.27
CA LEU A 198 -12.56 -7.07 -14.21
C LEU A 198 -11.45 -7.40 -15.20
N THR A 199 -10.47 -8.15 -14.76
CA THR A 199 -9.35 -8.60 -15.60
C THR A 199 -9.20 -10.11 -15.48
N ALA A 200 -9.05 -10.79 -16.60
CA ALA A 200 -8.70 -12.21 -16.65
C ALA A 200 -7.43 -12.41 -17.46
N LYS A 201 -6.52 -13.24 -16.97
CA LYS A 201 -5.27 -13.61 -17.67
C LYS A 201 -5.10 -15.11 -17.66
N ILE A 202 -4.58 -15.65 -18.76
CA ILE A 202 -4.15 -17.04 -18.90
C ILE A 202 -2.69 -17.01 -19.35
N GLY A 203 -1.86 -17.79 -18.69
CA GLY A 203 -0.44 -17.87 -18.99
C GLY A 203 0.04 -19.32 -19.03
N PHE A 204 1.08 -19.56 -19.82
CA PHE A 204 1.82 -20.82 -19.84
C PHE A 204 3.30 -20.52 -19.67
N SER A 205 3.99 -21.26 -18.81
CA SER A 205 5.43 -21.12 -18.58
C SER A 205 6.11 -22.48 -18.57
N PHE A 206 7.30 -22.53 -19.17
CA PHE A 206 8.13 -23.71 -19.24
C PHE A 206 9.51 -23.37 -18.70
N TYR A 207 10.06 -24.24 -17.85
CA TYR A 207 11.41 -24.11 -17.32
C TYR A 207 12.27 -25.26 -17.84
N PHE A 208 13.41 -24.92 -18.44
CA PHE A 208 14.37 -25.87 -19.02
C PHE A 208 15.56 -26.07 -18.11
#